data_7187e04be1514f1354dfb484257ecb02
#
_entry.id   7187e04be1514f1354dfb484257ecb02
#
_cell.length_a   1.000
_cell.length_b   1.000
_cell.length_c   1.000
_cell.angle_alpha   90.00
_cell.angle_beta   90.00
_cell.angle_gamma   90.00
#
_symmetry.space_group_name_H-M   'P 1'
#
loop_
_entity.id
_entity.type
_entity.pdbx_description
1 polymer ?
#
loop_
_entity_poly.entity_id
_entity_poly.type
_entity_poly.pdbx_seq_one_letter_code
_entity_poly.pdbx_strand_id
1 'polypeptide(L)'
;MKILYVSQSFFPSTGGVSYYLIWLGRKLRRLGHESAFVNLKATGRPPEEVVEGFKVYRVPQEGLMEKDVVQGYTRFKELVLKVFHNRDVPLDRLYNKHLYGFNEYLKVNRLFEERIREVADIEGPDIIHVHDFQLLPLGTPLKDLGVPIPFTWHIPFTEEVHENWRHFIVKYLNEYSNSVFSTKPYVNAALKSGLPWNRVTCIPPFMDVEEPRVSFRRKFGIGDGDRLIVCVARLDRLKGQSVLVKAASKLRGRFKLVFIGNGSFSKEILKVREKEEYHKELQEMVMAGGLEGEVFFAGAIEREMLMAAYKECDMVVLPSIHEGFGLAIAEGMAFGKPVVGTAVGGIPTQIWPGVNGFLVPPNDPESLANAIEYILSNDEAAKRMGENSRRIYQESFSTDRGVRDHLRLYESLLGKGAKEAIT
;
A
#
# COMPACT_ATOMS: atom_id res chain seq x y z
N MET A 1 -18.52 8.43 -17.09
CA MET A 1 -19.01 7.79 -15.86
C MET A 1 -18.70 8.70 -14.69
N LYS A 2 -19.57 8.69 -13.70
CA LYS A 2 -19.37 9.36 -12.42
C LYS A 2 -19.15 8.31 -11.33
N ILE A 3 -18.04 8.37 -10.64
CA ILE A 3 -17.63 7.40 -9.63
C ILE A 3 -17.57 8.07 -8.26
N LEU A 4 -18.26 7.50 -7.26
CA LEU A 4 -18.16 7.90 -5.87
C LEU A 4 -17.20 6.95 -5.15
N TYR A 5 -16.02 7.46 -4.77
CA TYR A 5 -15.05 6.71 -3.98
C TYR A 5 -15.30 6.87 -2.50
N VAL A 6 -15.33 5.76 -1.78
CA VAL A 6 -15.56 5.73 -0.34
C VAL A 6 -14.35 5.10 0.33
N SER A 7 -13.68 5.85 1.20
CA SER A 7 -12.50 5.37 1.92
C SER A 7 -12.42 5.98 3.31
N GLN A 8 -11.72 5.34 4.24
CA GLN A 8 -11.51 5.95 5.55
C GLN A 8 -10.71 7.24 5.44
N SER A 9 -9.65 7.24 4.64
CA SER A 9 -8.68 8.34 4.55
C SER A 9 -8.62 8.90 3.14
N PHE A 10 -8.57 10.21 3.06
CA PHE A 10 -8.24 10.97 1.86
C PHE A 10 -7.52 12.26 2.26
N PHE A 11 -6.95 13.00 1.32
CA PHE A 11 -6.23 14.23 1.63
C PHE A 11 -7.03 15.17 2.56
N PRO A 12 -6.38 15.82 3.52
CA PRO A 12 -4.94 15.96 3.72
C PRO A 12 -4.27 14.78 4.44
N SER A 13 -5.01 13.76 4.84
CA SER A 13 -4.43 12.54 5.39
C SER A 13 -3.73 11.77 4.27
N THR A 14 -2.41 11.66 4.35
CA THR A 14 -1.58 11.00 3.35
C THR A 14 -1.27 9.55 3.76
N GLY A 15 -1.52 8.63 2.85
CA GLY A 15 -1.24 7.20 3.01
C GLY A 15 -1.37 6.50 1.67
N GLY A 16 -1.02 5.23 1.58
CA GLY A 16 -1.06 4.46 0.34
C GLY A 16 -2.40 4.54 -0.39
N VAL A 17 -3.51 4.37 0.35
CA VAL A 17 -4.87 4.45 -0.22
C VAL A 17 -5.19 5.86 -0.71
N SER A 18 -4.77 6.91 0.02
CA SER A 18 -5.03 8.30 -0.40
C SER A 18 -4.31 8.65 -1.71
N TYR A 19 -3.04 8.24 -1.86
CA TYR A 19 -2.30 8.42 -3.11
C TYR A 19 -2.89 7.58 -4.25
N TYR A 20 -3.22 6.32 -4.00
CA TYR A 20 -3.89 5.46 -4.96
C TYR A 20 -5.15 6.13 -5.54
N LEU A 21 -6.01 6.64 -4.67
CA LEU A 21 -7.26 7.29 -5.05
C LEU A 21 -7.05 8.60 -5.82
N ILE A 22 -6.05 9.41 -5.42
CA ILE A 22 -5.78 10.67 -6.14
C ILE A 22 -5.21 10.42 -7.55
N TRP A 23 -4.31 9.45 -7.71
CA TRP A 23 -3.79 9.08 -9.03
C TRP A 23 -4.91 8.53 -9.93
N LEU A 24 -5.75 7.65 -9.39
CA LEU A 24 -6.90 7.11 -10.10
C LEU A 24 -7.85 8.23 -10.53
N GLY A 25 -8.28 9.07 -9.61
CA GLY A 25 -9.20 10.18 -9.90
C GLY A 25 -8.63 11.20 -10.88
N ARG A 26 -7.37 11.62 -10.73
CA ARG A 26 -6.71 12.55 -11.66
C ARG A 26 -6.66 12.01 -13.08
N LYS A 27 -6.33 10.72 -13.23
CA LYS A 27 -6.25 10.11 -14.57
C LYS A 27 -7.62 9.90 -15.17
N LEU A 28 -8.61 9.42 -14.40
CA LEU A 28 -10.00 9.28 -14.86
C LEU A 28 -10.58 10.61 -15.31
N ARG A 29 -10.31 11.71 -14.59
CA ARG A 29 -10.75 13.06 -15.00
C ARG A 29 -10.16 13.49 -16.34
N ARG A 30 -8.88 13.17 -16.60
CA ARG A 30 -8.24 13.43 -17.91
C ARG A 30 -8.89 12.63 -19.04
N LEU A 31 -9.52 11.51 -18.73
CA LEU A 31 -10.26 10.66 -19.67
C LEU A 31 -11.76 11.04 -19.77
N GLY A 32 -12.18 12.15 -19.15
CA GLY A 32 -13.56 12.62 -19.20
C GLY A 32 -14.53 11.96 -18.22
N HIS A 33 -14.01 11.31 -17.17
CA HIS A 33 -14.81 10.74 -16.07
C HIS A 33 -14.82 11.69 -14.86
N GLU A 34 -15.92 11.68 -14.11
CA GLU A 34 -16.06 12.46 -12.89
C GLU A 34 -15.81 11.58 -11.65
N SER A 35 -15.24 12.18 -10.60
CA SER A 35 -14.99 11.50 -9.32
C SER A 35 -15.32 12.42 -8.16
N ALA A 36 -16.01 11.89 -7.16
CA ALA A 36 -16.20 12.50 -5.85
C ALA A 36 -15.78 11.52 -4.75
N PHE A 37 -15.53 12.02 -3.54
CA PHE A 37 -14.98 11.22 -2.45
C PHE A 37 -15.77 11.38 -1.16
N VAL A 38 -16.02 10.26 -0.46
CA VAL A 38 -16.58 10.24 0.90
C VAL A 38 -15.52 9.65 1.85
N ASN A 39 -15.16 10.38 2.92
CA ASN A 39 -14.19 9.89 3.90
C ASN A 39 -14.34 10.54 5.28
N LEU A 40 -13.58 10.05 6.27
CA LEU A 40 -13.62 10.59 7.63
C LEU A 40 -13.21 12.06 7.68
N LYS A 41 -13.93 12.83 8.47
CA LYS A 41 -13.62 14.21 8.77
C LYS A 41 -12.41 14.32 9.70
N ALA A 42 -11.35 14.97 9.22
CA ALA A 42 -10.24 15.35 10.09
C ALA A 42 -10.64 16.58 10.93
N THR A 43 -10.03 16.71 12.11
CA THR A 43 -10.27 17.86 12.99
C THR A 43 -10.02 19.18 12.25
N GLY A 44 -10.96 20.12 12.40
CA GLY A 44 -10.90 21.44 11.77
C GLY A 44 -11.28 21.47 10.28
N ARG A 45 -11.74 20.36 9.71
CA ARG A 45 -12.22 20.34 8.31
C ARG A 45 -13.73 20.56 8.23
N PRO A 46 -14.20 21.23 7.16
CA PRO A 46 -15.64 21.37 6.89
C PRO A 46 -16.26 20.01 6.48
N PRO A 47 -17.59 19.89 6.51
CA PRO A 47 -18.29 18.67 6.06
C PRO A 47 -18.15 18.44 4.55
N GLU A 48 -17.88 19.48 3.79
CA GLU A 48 -17.70 19.47 2.35
C GLU A 48 -16.58 20.43 1.95
N GLU A 49 -15.74 20.01 1.04
CA GLU A 49 -14.64 20.83 0.53
C GLU A 49 -14.23 20.37 -0.87
N VAL A 50 -13.41 21.17 -1.52
CA VAL A 50 -12.73 20.78 -2.78
C VAL A 50 -11.25 20.55 -2.45
N VAL A 51 -10.79 19.33 -2.70
CA VAL A 51 -9.41 18.92 -2.48
C VAL A 51 -8.84 18.39 -3.78
N GLU A 52 -7.71 18.92 -4.24
CA GLU A 52 -7.09 18.53 -5.51
C GLU A 52 -8.02 18.64 -6.72
N GLY A 53 -9.01 19.54 -6.63
CA GLY A 53 -10.05 19.74 -7.64
C GLY A 53 -11.17 18.70 -7.63
N PHE A 54 -11.29 17.88 -6.59
CA PHE A 54 -12.37 16.92 -6.39
C PHE A 54 -13.30 17.36 -5.26
N LYS A 55 -14.58 17.11 -5.40
CA LYS A 55 -15.54 17.25 -4.31
C LYS A 55 -15.30 16.17 -3.27
N VAL A 56 -15.21 16.57 -2.01
CA VAL A 56 -14.92 15.69 -0.88
C VAL A 56 -15.97 15.92 0.21
N TYR A 57 -16.68 14.86 0.55
CA TYR A 57 -17.73 14.82 1.55
C TYR A 57 -17.20 14.12 2.81
N ARG A 58 -17.29 14.77 3.97
CA ARG A 58 -16.70 14.29 5.21
C ARG A 58 -17.74 13.63 6.13
N VAL A 59 -17.31 12.59 6.84
CA VAL A 59 -18.11 11.85 7.83
C VAL A 59 -17.51 12.04 9.22
N PRO A 60 -18.29 12.45 10.23
CA PRO A 60 -19.69 12.86 10.16
C PRO A 60 -19.86 14.22 9.50
N GLN A 61 -21.06 14.48 8.99
CA GLN A 61 -21.38 15.78 8.40
C GLN A 61 -21.35 16.87 9.45
N GLU A 62 -22.03 16.65 10.59
CA GLU A 62 -22.07 17.57 11.71
C GLU A 62 -21.20 17.10 12.87
N GLY A 63 -20.65 18.03 13.62
CA GLY A 63 -19.88 17.76 14.82
C GLY A 63 -18.62 16.92 14.60
N LEU A 64 -18.22 16.21 15.62
CA LEU A 64 -17.16 15.20 15.65
C LEU A 64 -17.71 13.90 16.22
N MET A 65 -17.13 12.78 15.84
CA MET A 65 -17.47 11.50 16.46
C MET A 65 -17.12 11.51 17.96
N GLU A 66 -17.95 10.86 18.75
CA GLU A 66 -17.70 10.64 20.17
C GLU A 66 -16.36 9.91 20.37
N LYS A 67 -15.64 10.30 21.42
CA LYS A 67 -14.30 9.76 21.71
C LYS A 67 -14.30 8.23 21.85
N ASP A 68 -15.31 7.70 22.53
CA ASP A 68 -15.43 6.25 22.77
C ASP A 68 -15.71 5.49 21.48
N VAL A 69 -16.50 6.06 20.57
CA VAL A 69 -16.75 5.51 19.24
C VAL A 69 -15.45 5.46 18.42
N VAL A 70 -14.67 6.55 18.44
CA VAL A 70 -13.36 6.61 17.75
C VAL A 70 -12.40 5.58 18.32
N GLN A 71 -12.34 5.43 19.64
CA GLN A 71 -11.45 4.46 20.30
C GLN A 71 -11.85 3.01 19.98
N GLY A 72 -13.13 2.66 20.08
CA GLY A 72 -13.63 1.33 19.75
C GLY A 72 -13.39 0.99 18.27
N TYR A 73 -13.72 1.91 17.36
CA TYR A 73 -13.47 1.77 15.94
C TYR A 73 -11.97 1.53 15.63
N THR A 74 -11.09 2.30 16.26
CA THR A 74 -9.64 2.15 16.11
C THR A 74 -9.15 0.80 16.62
N ARG A 75 -9.63 0.37 17.77
CA ARG A 75 -9.29 -0.93 18.38
C ARG A 75 -9.67 -2.11 17.46
N PHE A 76 -10.86 -2.07 16.85
CA PHE A 76 -11.28 -3.13 15.93
C PHE A 76 -10.42 -3.16 14.64
N LYS A 77 -10.13 -2.00 14.08
CA LYS A 77 -9.24 -1.91 12.90
C LYS A 77 -7.85 -2.45 13.18
N GLU A 78 -7.27 -2.13 14.34
CA GLU A 78 -5.97 -2.66 14.74
C GLU A 78 -5.98 -4.18 14.90
N LEU A 79 -7.08 -4.74 15.41
CA LEU A 79 -7.28 -6.17 15.48
C LEU A 79 -7.23 -6.82 14.08
N VAL A 80 -8.01 -6.30 13.12
CA VAL A 80 -8.00 -6.79 11.73
C VAL A 80 -6.62 -6.67 11.11
N LEU A 81 -5.95 -5.52 11.29
CA LEU A 81 -4.57 -5.34 10.80
C LEU A 81 -3.61 -6.37 11.37
N LYS A 82 -3.66 -6.65 12.68
CA LYS A 82 -2.80 -7.64 13.33
C LYS A 82 -3.03 -9.04 12.75
N VAL A 83 -4.30 -9.43 12.59
CA VAL A 83 -4.67 -10.74 12.04
C VAL A 83 -4.15 -10.92 10.62
N PHE A 84 -4.42 -9.95 9.74
CA PHE A 84 -4.04 -10.06 8.32
C PHE A 84 -2.56 -9.79 8.05
N HIS A 85 -1.80 -9.38 9.09
CA HIS A 85 -0.33 -9.34 9.07
C HIS A 85 0.30 -10.48 9.88
N ASN A 86 -0.42 -11.58 10.09
CA ASN A 86 0.04 -12.81 10.78
C ASN A 86 0.61 -12.56 12.18
N ARG A 87 -0.04 -11.68 12.96
CA ARG A 87 0.26 -11.50 14.37
C ARG A 87 -0.73 -12.31 15.21
N ASP A 88 -0.23 -13.00 16.22
CA ASP A 88 -1.06 -13.79 17.12
C ASP A 88 -2.17 -12.96 17.76
N VAL A 89 -3.39 -13.35 17.47
CA VAL A 89 -4.60 -12.78 18.05
C VAL A 89 -5.54 -13.91 18.45
N PRO A 90 -6.08 -13.90 19.67
CA PRO A 90 -7.05 -14.89 20.09
C PRO A 90 -8.33 -14.85 19.23
N LEU A 91 -8.60 -15.95 18.54
CA LEU A 91 -9.72 -16.09 17.58
C LEU A 91 -11.10 -16.14 18.24
N ASP A 92 -11.16 -16.73 19.43
CA ASP A 92 -12.38 -16.89 20.23
C ASP A 92 -13.04 -15.57 20.62
N ARG A 93 -12.31 -14.47 20.50
CA ARG A 93 -12.73 -13.12 20.90
C ARG A 93 -13.11 -12.19 19.75
N LEU A 94 -13.07 -12.64 18.49
CA LEU A 94 -13.42 -11.82 17.33
C LEU A 94 -14.81 -11.17 17.47
N TYR A 95 -15.77 -11.94 17.94
CA TYR A 95 -17.16 -11.49 18.10
C TYR A 95 -17.45 -10.89 19.46
N ASN A 96 -16.49 -10.78 20.35
CA ASN A 96 -16.70 -10.12 21.63
C ASN A 96 -16.75 -8.61 21.44
N LYS A 97 -17.97 -8.13 21.16
CA LYS A 97 -18.30 -6.75 20.82
C LYS A 97 -17.80 -5.72 21.85
N HIS A 98 -17.72 -6.12 23.11
CA HIS A 98 -17.32 -5.21 24.21
C HIS A 98 -15.80 -5.06 24.32
N LEU A 99 -15.01 -6.07 23.90
CA LEU A 99 -13.55 -6.05 24.04
C LEU A 99 -12.83 -5.39 22.87
N TYR A 100 -13.35 -5.54 21.64
CA TYR A 100 -12.62 -5.16 20.43
C TYR A 100 -13.22 -4.00 19.64
N GLY A 101 -14.33 -3.41 20.12
CA GLY A 101 -14.93 -2.25 19.48
C GLY A 101 -15.69 -2.54 18.19
N PHE A 102 -16.20 -3.77 18.01
CA PHE A 102 -16.96 -4.12 16.81
C PHE A 102 -18.28 -3.33 16.69
N ASN A 103 -18.94 -3.01 17.83
CA ASN A 103 -20.15 -2.18 17.81
C ASN A 103 -19.83 -0.75 17.33
N GLU A 104 -18.75 -0.18 17.79
CA GLU A 104 -18.26 1.15 17.39
C GLU A 104 -17.83 1.16 15.92
N TYR A 105 -17.25 0.06 15.45
CA TYR A 105 -16.96 -0.13 14.04
C TYR A 105 -18.23 -0.13 13.18
N LEU A 106 -19.31 -0.79 13.63
CA LEU A 106 -20.60 -0.75 12.95
C LEU A 106 -21.26 0.63 13.03
N LYS A 107 -21.14 1.35 14.17
CA LYS A 107 -21.66 2.73 14.30
C LYS A 107 -21.00 3.68 13.29
N VAL A 108 -19.67 3.63 13.16
CA VAL A 108 -18.96 4.45 12.17
C VAL A 108 -19.41 4.11 10.76
N ASN A 109 -19.60 2.83 10.44
CA ASN A 109 -20.07 2.41 9.11
C ASN A 109 -21.51 2.89 8.83
N ARG A 110 -22.39 3.00 9.83
CA ARG A 110 -23.72 3.62 9.67
C ARG A 110 -23.63 5.11 9.31
N LEU A 111 -22.74 5.85 9.97
CA LEU A 111 -22.51 7.26 9.60
C LEU A 111 -22.01 7.41 8.15
N PHE A 112 -21.18 6.47 7.70
CA PHE A 112 -20.79 6.43 6.30
C PHE A 112 -21.96 6.09 5.37
N GLU A 113 -22.79 5.11 5.73
CA GLU A 113 -23.99 4.75 4.96
C GLU A 113 -24.92 5.96 4.77
N GLU A 114 -25.26 6.66 5.86
CA GLU A 114 -26.12 7.85 5.85
C GLU A 114 -25.56 8.93 4.90
N ARG A 115 -24.24 9.21 5.05
CA ARG A 115 -23.61 10.22 4.19
C ARG A 115 -23.50 9.79 2.73
N ILE A 116 -23.24 8.51 2.46
CA ILE A 116 -23.18 7.99 1.08
C ILE A 116 -24.53 8.10 0.40
N ARG A 117 -25.64 7.81 1.08
CA ARG A 117 -27.00 7.94 0.52
C ARG A 117 -27.30 9.40 0.15
N GLU A 118 -27.03 10.33 1.05
CA GLU A 118 -27.18 11.75 0.78
C GLU A 118 -26.33 12.21 -0.42
N VAL A 119 -25.06 11.81 -0.44
CA VAL A 119 -24.14 12.16 -1.54
C VAL A 119 -24.55 11.49 -2.85
N ALA A 120 -25.08 10.27 -2.81
CA ALA A 120 -25.57 9.57 -4.00
C ALA A 120 -26.78 10.30 -4.62
N ASP A 121 -27.67 10.85 -3.82
CA ASP A 121 -28.80 11.67 -4.28
C ASP A 121 -28.31 12.98 -4.93
N ILE A 122 -27.26 13.59 -4.38
CA ILE A 122 -26.68 14.85 -4.90
C ILE A 122 -25.87 14.61 -6.17
N GLU A 123 -25.00 13.62 -6.17
CA GLU A 123 -24.02 13.40 -7.24
C GLU A 123 -24.51 12.47 -8.35
N GLY A 124 -25.47 11.58 -8.09
CA GLY A 124 -25.95 10.60 -9.06
C GLY A 124 -24.84 9.71 -9.63
N PRO A 125 -24.09 8.97 -8.81
CA PRO A 125 -22.96 8.18 -9.29
C PRO A 125 -23.42 6.97 -10.11
N ASP A 126 -22.67 6.63 -11.15
CA ASP A 126 -22.84 5.37 -11.89
C ASP A 126 -22.30 4.18 -11.08
N ILE A 127 -21.30 4.43 -10.20
CA ILE A 127 -20.60 3.42 -9.39
C ILE A 127 -20.23 4.01 -8.03
N ILE A 128 -20.36 3.21 -6.97
CA ILE A 128 -19.88 3.54 -5.62
C ILE A 128 -18.75 2.56 -5.27
N HIS A 129 -17.50 3.00 -5.31
CA HIS A 129 -16.36 2.13 -5.06
C HIS A 129 -15.85 2.29 -3.62
N VAL A 130 -16.02 1.22 -2.81
CA VAL A 130 -15.62 1.19 -1.41
C VAL A 130 -14.21 0.65 -1.27
N HIS A 131 -13.39 1.29 -0.43
CA HIS A 131 -11.99 0.94 -0.24
C HIS A 131 -11.70 0.55 1.21
N ASP A 132 -11.11 -0.63 1.33
CA ASP A 132 -10.43 -1.21 2.47
C ASP A 132 -11.33 -1.65 3.64
N PHE A 133 -10.79 -2.54 4.47
CA PHE A 133 -11.48 -3.26 5.55
C PHE A 133 -12.17 -2.37 6.60
N GLN A 134 -11.79 -1.11 6.68
CA GLN A 134 -12.41 -0.14 7.58
C GLN A 134 -13.90 0.09 7.27
N LEU A 135 -14.32 -0.18 6.05
CA LEU A 135 -15.65 0.09 5.53
C LEU A 135 -16.36 -1.16 4.99
N LEU A 136 -15.86 -2.32 5.39
CA LEU A 136 -16.34 -3.62 4.92
C LEU A 136 -17.86 -3.87 5.08
N PRO A 137 -18.58 -3.40 6.13
CA PRO A 137 -20.03 -3.62 6.28
C PRO A 137 -20.93 -2.89 5.28
N LEU A 138 -20.43 -1.95 4.49
CA LEU A 138 -21.26 -1.08 3.63
C LEU A 138 -21.93 -1.81 2.45
N GLY A 139 -21.45 -3.00 2.06
CA GLY A 139 -22.01 -3.71 0.91
C GLY A 139 -23.49 -4.01 1.03
N THR A 140 -23.95 -4.52 2.18
CA THR A 140 -25.37 -4.88 2.39
C THR A 140 -26.29 -3.66 2.42
N PRO A 141 -26.02 -2.64 3.25
CA PRO A 141 -26.97 -1.53 3.40
C PRO A 141 -27.07 -0.63 2.16
N LEU A 142 -26.09 -0.65 1.26
CA LEU A 142 -26.12 0.21 0.07
C LEU A 142 -26.68 -0.47 -1.20
N LYS A 143 -27.07 -1.75 -1.13
CA LYS A 143 -27.57 -2.51 -2.30
C LYS A 143 -28.81 -1.91 -2.95
N ASP A 144 -29.68 -1.29 -2.17
CA ASP A 144 -30.93 -0.67 -2.63
C ASP A 144 -30.71 0.61 -3.43
N LEU A 145 -29.50 1.17 -3.45
CA LEU A 145 -29.17 2.30 -4.33
C LEU A 145 -29.17 1.93 -5.82
N GLY A 146 -29.21 0.64 -6.16
CA GLY A 146 -29.35 0.17 -7.54
C GLY A 146 -28.15 0.42 -8.44
N VAL A 147 -27.01 0.84 -7.91
CA VAL A 147 -25.75 1.02 -8.64
C VAL A 147 -24.73 -0.06 -8.25
N PRO A 148 -23.81 -0.45 -9.13
CA PRO A 148 -22.73 -1.37 -8.77
C PRO A 148 -21.85 -0.82 -7.65
N ILE A 149 -21.53 -1.70 -6.68
CA ILE A 149 -20.68 -1.34 -5.54
C ILE A 149 -19.49 -2.30 -5.51
N PRO A 150 -18.39 -2.05 -6.24
CA PRO A 150 -17.14 -2.78 -6.08
C PRO A 150 -16.42 -2.41 -4.78
N PHE A 151 -15.58 -3.35 -4.32
CA PHE A 151 -14.77 -3.19 -3.11
C PHE A 151 -13.30 -3.47 -3.40
N THR A 152 -12.36 -2.66 -2.92
CA THR A 152 -10.92 -2.94 -2.99
C THR A 152 -10.35 -3.24 -1.61
N TRP A 153 -9.72 -4.40 -1.49
CA TRP A 153 -9.00 -4.85 -0.32
C TRP A 153 -7.52 -4.50 -0.44
N HIS A 154 -6.98 -3.66 0.45
CA HIS A 154 -5.62 -3.10 0.32
C HIS A 154 -4.55 -3.76 1.20
N ILE A 155 -4.92 -4.59 2.17
CA ILE A 155 -3.97 -5.27 3.06
C ILE A 155 -3.72 -6.73 2.61
N PRO A 156 -2.74 -7.46 3.18
CA PRO A 156 -2.55 -8.87 2.84
C PRO A 156 -3.83 -9.69 3.02
N PHE A 157 -4.05 -10.66 2.11
CA PHE A 157 -5.10 -11.67 2.23
C PHE A 157 -4.49 -13.01 1.86
N THR A 158 -3.84 -13.67 2.82
CA THR A 158 -3.08 -14.90 2.58
C THR A 158 -3.76 -16.12 3.19
N GLU A 159 -3.38 -17.31 2.73
CA GLU A 159 -3.85 -18.58 3.30
C GLU A 159 -3.32 -18.84 4.72
N GLU A 160 -2.25 -18.15 5.13
CA GLU A 160 -1.70 -18.20 6.48
C GLU A 160 -2.64 -17.56 7.52
N VAL A 161 -3.49 -16.62 7.11
CA VAL A 161 -4.54 -16.08 7.97
C VAL A 161 -5.54 -17.17 8.29
N HIS A 162 -5.86 -17.35 9.58
CA HIS A 162 -6.79 -18.40 10.02
C HIS A 162 -8.13 -18.33 9.27
N GLU A 163 -8.64 -19.49 8.89
CA GLU A 163 -9.83 -19.61 8.02
C GLU A 163 -11.06 -18.89 8.55
N ASN A 164 -11.32 -18.93 9.86
CA ASN A 164 -12.45 -18.22 10.46
C ASN A 164 -12.44 -16.73 10.19
N TRP A 165 -11.25 -16.11 10.18
CA TRP A 165 -11.10 -14.70 9.85
C TRP A 165 -11.32 -14.45 8.36
N ARG A 166 -10.79 -15.31 7.51
CA ARG A 166 -11.01 -15.21 6.06
C ARG A 166 -12.48 -15.37 5.71
N HIS A 167 -13.18 -16.37 6.29
CA HIS A 167 -14.61 -16.58 6.11
C HIS A 167 -15.44 -15.39 6.64
N PHE A 168 -15.04 -14.83 7.79
CA PHE A 168 -15.69 -13.62 8.31
C PHE A 168 -15.62 -12.46 7.32
N ILE A 169 -14.45 -12.18 6.74
CA ILE A 169 -14.27 -11.13 5.74
C ILE A 169 -15.04 -11.46 4.46
N VAL A 170 -14.91 -12.66 3.94
CA VAL A 170 -15.57 -13.10 2.68
C VAL A 170 -17.09 -13.02 2.80
N LYS A 171 -17.68 -13.26 3.98
CA LYS A 171 -19.11 -13.05 4.22
C LYS A 171 -19.56 -11.62 3.84
N TYR A 172 -18.78 -10.60 4.20
CA TYR A 172 -19.09 -9.22 3.80
C TYR A 172 -18.73 -8.95 2.34
N LEU A 173 -17.62 -9.51 1.83
CA LEU A 173 -17.20 -9.31 0.43
C LEU A 173 -18.22 -9.87 -0.56
N ASN A 174 -18.95 -10.94 -0.20
CA ASN A 174 -20.04 -11.47 -1.00
C ASN A 174 -21.24 -10.52 -1.18
N GLU A 175 -21.29 -9.44 -0.42
CA GLU A 175 -22.33 -8.41 -0.52
C GLU A 175 -22.02 -7.34 -1.58
N TYR A 176 -20.76 -7.29 -2.05
CA TYR A 176 -20.31 -6.36 -3.08
C TYR A 176 -20.46 -6.92 -4.49
N SER A 177 -20.58 -6.04 -5.47
CA SER A 177 -20.69 -6.45 -6.89
C SER A 177 -19.41 -7.09 -7.42
N ASN A 178 -18.26 -6.69 -6.91
CA ASN A 178 -16.95 -7.29 -7.19
C ASN A 178 -15.96 -6.95 -6.07
N SER A 179 -14.99 -7.82 -5.83
CA SER A 179 -13.90 -7.60 -4.86
C SER A 179 -12.55 -7.60 -5.56
N VAL A 180 -11.83 -6.51 -5.41
CA VAL A 180 -10.50 -6.30 -6.01
C VAL A 180 -9.41 -6.60 -5.00
N PHE A 181 -8.44 -7.44 -5.40
CA PHE A 181 -7.25 -7.77 -4.62
C PHE A 181 -5.98 -7.39 -5.38
N SER A 182 -4.93 -7.10 -4.64
CA SER A 182 -3.66 -6.60 -5.18
C SER A 182 -2.79 -7.65 -5.88
N THR A 183 -2.98 -8.93 -5.58
CA THR A 183 -2.14 -10.02 -6.11
C THR A 183 -2.95 -11.29 -6.39
N LYS A 184 -2.46 -12.11 -7.33
CA LYS A 184 -3.06 -13.43 -7.62
C LYS A 184 -3.08 -14.36 -6.40
N PRO A 185 -2.03 -14.46 -5.55
CA PRO A 185 -2.11 -15.23 -4.31
C PRO A 185 -3.26 -14.81 -3.40
N TYR A 186 -3.53 -13.51 -3.27
CA TYR A 186 -4.65 -13.02 -2.45
C TYR A 186 -6.01 -13.36 -3.06
N VAL A 187 -6.14 -13.27 -4.39
CA VAL A 187 -7.32 -13.77 -5.12
C VAL A 187 -7.53 -15.25 -4.82
N ASN A 188 -6.50 -16.07 -4.93
CA ASN A 188 -6.60 -17.50 -4.67
C ASN A 188 -7.04 -17.82 -3.23
N ALA A 189 -6.47 -17.09 -2.24
CA ALA A 189 -6.89 -17.24 -0.85
C ALA A 189 -8.36 -16.83 -0.63
N ALA A 190 -8.84 -15.80 -1.30
CA ALA A 190 -10.24 -15.36 -1.24
C ALA A 190 -11.18 -16.38 -1.88
N LEU A 191 -10.82 -16.92 -3.06
CA LEU A 191 -11.57 -17.99 -3.74
C LEU A 191 -11.69 -19.24 -2.86
N LYS A 192 -10.59 -19.71 -2.27
CA LYS A 192 -10.57 -20.82 -1.33
C LYS A 192 -11.41 -20.57 -0.06
N SER A 193 -11.63 -19.31 0.27
CA SER A 193 -12.46 -18.90 1.41
C SER A 193 -13.94 -18.67 1.06
N GLY A 194 -14.37 -19.00 -0.18
CA GLY A 194 -15.76 -18.97 -0.61
C GLY A 194 -16.22 -17.73 -1.37
N LEU A 195 -15.28 -16.90 -1.84
CA LEU A 195 -15.64 -15.79 -2.74
C LEU A 195 -15.83 -16.34 -4.18
N PRO A 196 -16.95 -16.07 -4.87
CA PRO A 196 -17.19 -16.55 -6.23
C PRO A 196 -16.18 -15.97 -7.24
N TRP A 197 -15.72 -16.82 -8.17
CA TRP A 197 -14.71 -16.43 -9.18
C TRP A 197 -15.15 -15.28 -10.07
N ASN A 198 -16.46 -15.15 -10.35
CA ASN A 198 -17.03 -14.08 -11.16
C ASN A 198 -17.22 -12.75 -10.40
N ARG A 199 -16.89 -12.73 -9.11
CA ARG A 199 -16.95 -11.53 -8.24
C ARG A 199 -15.59 -11.14 -7.68
N VAL A 200 -14.51 -11.60 -8.31
CA VAL A 200 -13.16 -11.27 -7.87
C VAL A 200 -12.31 -10.81 -9.04
N THR A 201 -11.51 -9.78 -8.81
CA THR A 201 -10.61 -9.20 -9.81
C THR A 201 -9.24 -8.96 -9.18
N CYS A 202 -8.17 -9.21 -9.94
CA CYS A 202 -6.82 -8.86 -9.53
C CYS A 202 -6.41 -7.54 -10.20
N ILE A 203 -6.26 -6.48 -9.41
CA ILE A 203 -5.69 -5.21 -9.88
C ILE A 203 -4.53 -4.87 -8.94
N PRO A 204 -3.28 -4.99 -9.40
CA PRO A 204 -2.12 -4.62 -8.61
C PRO A 204 -2.17 -3.14 -8.21
N PRO A 205 -1.61 -2.77 -7.06
CA PRO A 205 -1.39 -1.36 -6.74
C PRO A 205 -0.59 -0.69 -7.85
N PHE A 206 -0.96 0.51 -8.16
CA PHE A 206 -0.30 1.33 -9.17
C PHE A 206 0.07 2.68 -8.57
N MET A 207 1.00 3.35 -9.20
CA MET A 207 1.50 4.64 -8.73
C MET A 207 1.94 5.50 -9.89
N ASP A 208 2.06 6.79 -9.62
CA ASP A 208 2.71 7.74 -10.49
C ASP A 208 4.00 8.23 -9.83
N VAL A 209 5.02 8.43 -10.64
CA VAL A 209 6.30 8.98 -10.20
C VAL A 209 6.57 10.27 -10.95
N GLU A 210 7.04 11.27 -10.22
CA GLU A 210 7.38 12.57 -10.76
C GLU A 210 8.90 12.70 -10.89
N GLU A 211 9.36 13.31 -11.97
CA GLU A 211 10.78 13.61 -12.13
C GLU A 211 11.22 14.67 -11.11
N PRO A 212 12.16 14.34 -10.22
CA PRO A 212 12.63 15.27 -9.21
C PRO A 212 13.52 16.37 -9.81
N ARG A 213 13.45 17.56 -9.23
CA ARG A 213 14.28 18.71 -9.56
C ARG A 213 15.43 18.94 -8.58
N VAL A 214 15.49 18.12 -7.53
CA VAL A 214 16.49 18.14 -6.47
C VAL A 214 17.45 16.96 -6.60
N SER A 215 18.63 17.03 -5.98
CA SER A 215 19.58 15.92 -5.93
C SER A 215 19.68 15.36 -4.52
N PHE A 216 19.46 14.06 -4.39
CA PHE A 216 19.62 13.32 -3.16
C PHE A 216 21.10 13.18 -2.78
N ARG A 217 21.97 12.81 -3.77
CA ARG A 217 23.41 12.66 -3.55
C ARG A 217 24.02 13.94 -3.01
N ARG A 218 23.70 15.08 -3.62
CA ARG A 218 24.21 16.40 -3.17
C ARG A 218 23.70 16.75 -1.78
N LYS A 219 22.43 16.46 -1.45
CA LYS A 219 21.84 16.76 -0.13
C LYS A 219 22.51 15.98 0.98
N PHE A 220 22.87 14.73 0.73
CA PHE A 220 23.44 13.83 1.73
C PHE A 220 24.95 13.61 1.59
N GLY A 221 25.64 14.38 0.76
CA GLY A 221 27.10 14.34 0.62
C GLY A 221 27.63 13.00 0.03
N ILE A 222 26.83 12.34 -0.83
CA ILE A 222 27.20 11.07 -1.47
C ILE A 222 27.98 11.37 -2.75
N GLY A 223 29.21 10.87 -2.83
CA GLY A 223 30.08 11.07 -3.98
C GLY A 223 29.61 10.31 -5.22
N ASP A 224 29.98 10.83 -6.41
CA ASP A 224 29.62 10.17 -7.69
C ASP A 224 30.27 8.79 -7.87
N GLY A 225 31.38 8.53 -7.20
CA GLY A 225 32.07 7.23 -7.20
C GLY A 225 31.53 6.21 -6.19
N ASP A 226 30.54 6.58 -5.34
CA ASP A 226 29.92 5.67 -4.40
C ASP A 226 28.72 4.97 -5.02
N ARG A 227 28.61 3.66 -4.85
CA ARG A 227 27.39 2.92 -5.19
C ARG A 227 26.32 3.21 -4.17
N LEU A 228 25.16 3.70 -4.60
CA LEU A 228 24.06 4.09 -3.70
C LEU A 228 22.99 3.01 -3.67
N ILE A 229 22.82 2.39 -2.50
CA ILE A 229 21.78 1.42 -2.19
C ILE A 229 20.72 2.13 -1.34
N VAL A 230 19.45 2.08 -1.74
CA VAL A 230 18.37 2.64 -0.92
C VAL A 230 17.43 1.56 -0.42
N CYS A 231 17.06 1.67 0.85
CA CYS A 231 16.01 0.88 1.49
C CYS A 231 14.92 1.83 1.99
N VAL A 232 13.78 1.83 1.31
CA VAL A 232 12.67 2.73 1.64
C VAL A 232 11.60 1.95 2.37
N ALA A 233 11.54 2.12 3.69
CA ALA A 233 10.57 1.47 4.56
C ALA A 233 10.48 2.20 5.91
N ARG A 234 9.35 2.05 6.60
CA ARG A 234 9.28 2.44 8.02
C ARG A 234 10.34 1.68 8.81
N LEU A 235 10.89 2.30 9.84
CA LEU A 235 11.72 1.59 10.82
C LEU A 235 10.82 0.66 11.66
N ASP A 236 10.81 -0.61 11.28
CA ASP A 236 9.98 -1.66 11.87
C ASP A 236 10.70 -2.99 11.68
N ARG A 237 10.77 -3.83 12.72
CA ARG A 237 11.45 -5.14 12.66
C ARG A 237 10.94 -6.01 11.51
N LEU A 238 9.66 -5.91 11.17
CA LEU A 238 9.07 -6.64 10.04
C LEU A 238 9.57 -6.17 8.66
N LYS A 239 10.27 -5.03 8.59
CA LYS A 239 10.89 -4.51 7.36
C LYS A 239 12.33 -4.99 7.16
N GLY A 240 12.88 -5.72 8.13
CA GLY A 240 14.13 -6.45 7.99
C GLY A 240 15.38 -5.60 7.83
N GLN A 241 15.38 -4.32 8.27
CA GLN A 241 16.56 -3.47 8.17
C GLN A 241 17.78 -4.07 8.86
N SER A 242 17.59 -4.79 9.97
CA SER A 242 18.67 -5.50 10.68
C SER A 242 19.32 -6.60 9.82
N VAL A 243 18.54 -7.27 8.97
CA VAL A 243 19.06 -8.25 7.99
C VAL A 243 19.93 -7.56 6.95
N LEU A 244 19.50 -6.38 6.48
CA LEU A 244 20.26 -5.61 5.49
C LEU A 244 21.55 -5.02 6.08
N VAL A 245 21.57 -4.58 7.33
CA VAL A 245 22.82 -4.16 8.01
C VAL A 245 23.81 -5.33 8.10
N LYS A 246 23.32 -6.54 8.47
CA LYS A 246 24.15 -7.76 8.47
C LYS A 246 24.66 -8.14 7.07
N ALA A 247 23.86 -7.94 6.04
CA ALA A 247 24.28 -8.16 4.66
C ALA A 247 25.33 -7.13 4.24
N ALA A 248 25.14 -5.86 4.60
CA ALA A 248 26.05 -4.76 4.26
C ALA A 248 27.46 -4.98 4.83
N SER A 249 27.62 -5.59 6.03
CA SER A 249 28.95 -5.89 6.59
C SER A 249 29.75 -6.94 5.78
N LYS A 250 29.12 -7.59 4.79
CA LYS A 250 29.75 -8.58 3.92
C LYS A 250 30.07 -8.02 2.52
N LEU A 251 29.55 -6.85 2.19
CA LEU A 251 29.77 -6.22 0.88
C LEU A 251 31.20 -5.69 0.75
N ARG A 252 31.67 -5.66 -0.48
CA ARG A 252 32.99 -5.16 -0.85
C ARG A 252 32.89 -3.88 -1.69
N GLY A 253 33.96 -3.10 -1.70
CA GLY A 253 34.02 -1.88 -2.50
C GLY A 253 33.36 -0.67 -1.81
N ARG A 254 33.25 0.43 -2.58
CA ARG A 254 32.69 1.70 -2.09
C ARG A 254 31.19 1.72 -2.32
N PHE A 255 30.43 1.75 -1.25
CA PHE A 255 28.98 1.89 -1.31
C PHE A 255 28.45 2.85 -0.22
N LYS A 256 27.24 3.32 -0.40
CA LYS A 256 26.44 4.00 0.62
C LYS A 256 25.08 3.31 0.68
N LEU A 257 24.70 2.85 1.87
CA LEU A 257 23.38 2.29 2.15
C LEU A 257 22.56 3.31 2.93
N VAL A 258 21.43 3.71 2.37
CA VAL A 258 20.56 4.70 3.00
C VAL A 258 19.23 4.09 3.36
N PHE A 259 18.89 4.14 4.65
CA PHE A 259 17.55 3.85 5.14
C PHE A 259 16.70 5.11 5.10
N ILE A 260 15.61 5.08 4.30
CA ILE A 260 14.69 6.20 4.13
C ILE A 260 13.33 5.79 4.70
N GLY A 261 12.80 6.59 5.58
CA GLY A 261 11.51 6.38 6.20
C GLY A 261 11.54 6.61 7.70
N ASN A 262 10.38 6.91 8.22
CA ASN A 262 10.19 7.16 9.63
C ASN A 262 9.28 6.07 10.21
N GLY A 263 9.21 5.93 11.51
CA GLY A 263 8.37 4.91 12.14
C GLY A 263 6.86 5.13 11.91
N SER A 264 6.08 4.24 12.48
CA SER A 264 4.63 4.09 12.35
C SER A 264 3.82 5.39 12.29
N PHE A 265 2.73 5.39 11.52
CA PHE A 265 1.69 6.43 11.50
C PHE A 265 0.92 6.58 12.83
N SER A 266 1.05 5.65 13.79
CA SER A 266 0.38 5.76 15.08
C SER A 266 1.15 6.69 16.01
N LYS A 267 0.46 7.68 16.56
CA LYS A 267 0.96 8.59 17.61
C LYS A 267 0.98 7.96 19.02
N GLU A 268 0.82 6.64 19.12
CA GLU A 268 0.87 5.96 20.42
C GLU A 268 2.28 5.98 20.98
N ILE A 269 2.41 6.41 22.22
CA ILE A 269 3.68 6.57 22.96
C ILE A 269 4.49 5.26 22.97
N LEU A 270 3.83 4.10 23.11
CA LEU A 270 4.48 2.80 23.09
C LEU A 270 5.16 2.50 21.74
N LYS A 271 4.49 2.81 20.63
CA LYS A 271 5.05 2.58 19.28
C LYS A 271 6.18 3.56 18.94
N VAL A 272 6.16 4.75 19.51
CA VAL A 272 7.28 5.72 19.39
C VAL A 272 8.50 5.16 20.11
N ARG A 273 8.34 4.63 21.31
CA ARG A 273 9.42 4.04 22.10
C ARG A 273 10.03 2.80 21.43
N GLU A 274 9.21 1.86 20.99
CA GLU A 274 9.67 0.67 20.24
C GLU A 274 10.49 1.04 19.00
N LYS A 275 10.11 2.11 18.31
CA LYS A 275 10.83 2.62 17.15
C LYS A 275 12.18 3.21 17.53
N GLU A 276 12.23 4.02 18.58
CA GLU A 276 13.49 4.61 19.06
C GLU A 276 14.45 3.53 19.51
N GLU A 277 13.97 2.50 20.20
CA GLU A 277 14.73 1.34 20.59
C GLU A 277 15.27 0.56 19.38
N TYR A 278 14.44 0.32 18.35
CA TYR A 278 14.88 -0.37 17.15
C TYR A 278 15.86 0.46 16.31
N HIS A 279 15.66 1.76 16.22
CA HIS A 279 16.62 2.66 15.56
C HIS A 279 17.98 2.62 16.25
N LYS A 280 18.01 2.68 17.59
CA LYS A 280 19.23 2.55 18.39
C LYS A 280 19.92 1.21 18.15
N GLU A 281 19.17 0.11 18.17
CA GLU A 281 19.71 -1.22 17.87
C GLU A 281 20.37 -1.27 16.48
N LEU A 282 19.74 -0.69 15.46
CA LEU A 282 20.31 -0.62 14.12
C LEU A 282 21.61 0.19 14.09
N GLN A 283 21.69 1.32 14.83
CA GLN A 283 22.91 2.11 14.96
C GLN A 283 24.03 1.34 15.64
N GLU A 284 23.71 0.60 16.72
CA GLU A 284 24.67 -0.28 17.40
C GLU A 284 25.19 -1.38 16.46
N MET A 285 24.31 -1.96 15.63
CA MET A 285 24.72 -2.94 14.62
C MET A 285 25.63 -2.35 13.54
N VAL A 286 25.38 -1.11 13.10
CA VAL A 286 26.21 -0.38 12.15
C VAL A 286 27.61 -0.18 12.73
N MET A 287 27.70 0.30 13.97
CA MET A 287 28.99 0.49 14.67
C MET A 287 29.75 -0.83 14.86
N ALA A 288 29.04 -1.88 15.34
CA ALA A 288 29.64 -3.19 15.53
C ALA A 288 30.14 -3.84 14.22
N GLY A 289 29.53 -3.47 13.08
CA GLY A 289 29.93 -3.89 11.74
C GLY A 289 31.00 -3.02 11.08
N GLY A 290 31.45 -1.93 11.73
CA GLY A 290 32.41 -0.97 11.15
C GLY A 290 31.87 -0.23 9.92
N LEU A 291 30.56 0.08 9.89
CA LEU A 291 29.85 0.61 8.74
C LEU A 291 29.43 2.09 8.91
N GLU A 292 30.01 2.82 9.87
CA GLU A 292 29.60 4.19 10.23
C GLU A 292 29.76 5.21 9.08
N GLY A 293 30.65 4.93 8.15
CA GLY A 293 30.85 5.74 6.96
C GLY A 293 29.99 5.33 5.77
N GLU A 294 29.45 4.12 5.77
CA GLU A 294 28.73 3.50 4.65
C GLU A 294 27.22 3.50 4.84
N VAL A 295 26.75 3.36 6.07
CA VAL A 295 25.32 3.21 6.38
C VAL A 295 24.79 4.40 7.16
N PHE A 296 23.69 5.00 6.69
CA PHE A 296 23.05 6.11 7.40
C PHE A 296 21.53 6.12 7.24
N PHE A 297 20.87 6.86 8.13
CA PHE A 297 19.43 6.95 8.26
C PHE A 297 18.99 8.37 7.88
N ALA A 298 18.29 8.51 6.73
CA ALA A 298 17.79 9.79 6.25
C ALA A 298 16.50 10.23 6.96
N GLY A 299 15.86 9.35 7.73
CA GLY A 299 14.58 9.63 8.35
C GLY A 299 13.43 9.78 7.34
N ALA A 300 12.38 10.50 7.73
CA ALA A 300 11.32 10.88 6.80
C ALA A 300 11.80 12.07 5.95
N ILE A 301 11.68 11.93 4.65
CA ILE A 301 12.03 12.97 3.68
C ILE A 301 10.82 13.34 2.84
N GLU A 302 10.83 14.53 2.26
CA GLU A 302 9.79 15.00 1.33
C GLU A 302 9.72 14.12 0.08
N ARG A 303 8.52 14.01 -0.53
CA ARG A 303 8.30 13.14 -1.67
C ARG A 303 9.25 13.43 -2.84
N GLU A 304 9.49 14.68 -3.17
CA GLU A 304 10.43 15.05 -4.24
C GLU A 304 11.85 14.54 -3.98
N MET A 305 12.31 14.63 -2.72
CA MET A 305 13.62 14.11 -2.30
C MET A 305 13.65 12.58 -2.33
N LEU A 306 12.52 11.91 -2.02
CA LEU A 306 12.39 10.46 -2.15
C LEU A 306 12.48 10.02 -3.62
N MET A 307 11.81 10.76 -4.53
CA MET A 307 11.93 10.49 -5.97
C MET A 307 13.38 10.69 -6.46
N ALA A 308 14.09 11.70 -5.92
CA ALA A 308 15.51 11.91 -6.21
C ALA A 308 16.38 10.73 -5.71
N ALA A 309 16.08 10.17 -4.53
CA ALA A 309 16.78 8.98 -4.04
C ALA A 309 16.60 7.79 -4.98
N TYR A 310 15.38 7.51 -5.42
CA TYR A 310 15.14 6.45 -6.41
C TYR A 310 15.81 6.73 -7.75
N LYS A 311 15.78 7.97 -8.23
CA LYS A 311 16.42 8.34 -9.50
C LYS A 311 17.94 8.18 -9.47
N GLU A 312 18.57 8.52 -8.35
CA GLU A 312 20.03 8.59 -8.21
C GLU A 312 20.65 7.32 -7.59
N CYS A 313 19.85 6.37 -7.07
CA CYS A 313 20.40 5.13 -6.53
C CYS A 313 20.86 4.18 -7.65
N ASP A 314 21.71 3.23 -7.29
CA ASP A 314 22.14 2.14 -8.15
C ASP A 314 21.20 0.93 -8.04
N MET A 315 20.56 0.73 -6.89
CA MET A 315 19.53 -0.29 -6.66
C MET A 315 18.61 0.04 -5.50
N VAL A 316 17.46 -0.63 -5.48
CA VAL A 316 16.52 -0.61 -4.35
C VAL A 316 16.49 -1.98 -3.68
N VAL A 317 16.60 -1.98 -2.35
CA VAL A 317 16.58 -3.20 -1.54
C VAL A 317 15.44 -3.15 -0.53
N LEU A 318 14.58 -4.16 -0.52
CA LEU A 318 13.48 -4.29 0.45
C LEU A 318 13.53 -5.68 1.13
N PRO A 319 14.22 -5.82 2.28
CA PRO A 319 14.49 -7.09 2.95
C PRO A 319 13.37 -7.50 3.92
N SER A 320 12.12 -7.17 3.61
CA SER A 320 10.98 -7.34 4.51
C SER A 320 10.82 -8.78 4.98
N ILE A 321 10.49 -8.96 6.26
CA ILE A 321 10.07 -10.24 6.85
C ILE A 321 8.57 -10.44 6.59
N HIS A 322 7.81 -9.35 6.66
CA HIS A 322 6.40 -9.31 6.27
C HIS A 322 6.13 -8.07 5.42
N GLU A 323 5.43 -8.27 4.31
CA GLU A 323 5.06 -7.20 3.38
C GLU A 323 3.67 -7.42 2.81
N GLY A 324 2.92 -6.33 2.59
CA GLY A 324 1.69 -6.37 1.81
C GLY A 324 2.00 -6.49 0.32
N PHE A 325 2.41 -5.40 -0.27
CA PHE A 325 2.79 -5.34 -1.68
C PHE A 325 4.26 -4.95 -1.88
N GLY A 326 4.78 -3.97 -1.13
CA GLY A 326 6.15 -3.47 -1.28
C GLY A 326 6.25 -2.35 -2.32
N LEU A 327 5.48 -1.27 -2.14
CA LEU A 327 5.45 -0.13 -3.08
C LEU A 327 6.84 0.41 -3.41
N ALA A 328 7.79 0.38 -2.48
CA ALA A 328 9.16 0.81 -2.69
C ALA A 328 9.87 0.08 -3.84
N ILE A 329 9.56 -1.20 -4.06
CA ILE A 329 10.06 -1.96 -5.20
C ILE A 329 9.52 -1.37 -6.50
N ALA A 330 8.20 -1.19 -6.61
CA ALA A 330 7.58 -0.63 -7.81
C ALA A 330 8.03 0.83 -8.07
N GLU A 331 8.24 1.64 -7.02
CA GLU A 331 8.80 2.99 -7.15
C GLU A 331 10.24 2.95 -7.70
N GLY A 332 11.09 2.06 -7.22
CA GLY A 332 12.44 1.85 -7.76
C GLY A 332 12.41 1.38 -9.23
N MET A 333 11.51 0.46 -9.55
CA MET A 333 11.30 -0.04 -10.92
C MET A 333 10.87 1.08 -11.88
N ALA A 334 10.04 2.03 -11.42
CA ALA A 334 9.62 3.19 -12.21
C ALA A 334 10.81 4.06 -12.66
N PHE A 335 11.85 4.15 -11.84
CA PHE A 335 13.09 4.85 -12.17
C PHE A 335 14.13 3.94 -12.88
N GLY A 336 13.73 2.74 -13.27
CA GLY A 336 14.61 1.83 -14.00
C GLY A 336 15.75 1.28 -13.15
N LYS A 337 15.50 0.99 -11.87
CA LYS A 337 16.51 0.44 -10.97
C LYS A 337 16.38 -1.06 -10.83
N PRO A 338 17.51 -1.79 -10.78
CA PRO A 338 17.50 -3.17 -10.33
C PRO A 338 16.97 -3.24 -8.88
N VAL A 339 16.28 -4.31 -8.56
CA VAL A 339 15.60 -4.47 -7.27
C VAL A 339 15.98 -5.77 -6.60
N VAL A 340 16.21 -5.73 -5.29
CA VAL A 340 16.43 -6.93 -4.47
C VAL A 340 15.38 -6.95 -3.37
N GLY A 341 14.67 -8.06 -3.23
CA GLY A 341 13.63 -8.18 -2.22
C GLY A 341 13.53 -9.61 -1.70
N THR A 342 12.81 -9.75 -0.59
CA THR A 342 12.52 -11.06 0.00
C THR A 342 11.27 -11.69 -0.62
N ALA A 343 11.22 -13.02 -0.60
CA ALA A 343 10.10 -13.79 -1.16
C ALA A 343 8.88 -13.80 -0.22
N VAL A 344 8.38 -12.61 0.17
CA VAL A 344 7.23 -12.46 1.08
C VAL A 344 6.15 -11.54 0.48
N GLY A 345 4.89 -11.80 0.83
CA GLY A 345 3.74 -10.99 0.45
C GLY A 345 3.63 -10.76 -1.07
N GLY A 346 3.49 -9.51 -1.48
CA GLY A 346 3.39 -9.11 -2.88
C GLY A 346 4.73 -8.88 -3.60
N ILE A 347 5.88 -8.92 -2.90
CA ILE A 347 7.20 -8.70 -3.51
C ILE A 347 7.47 -9.68 -4.67
N PRO A 348 7.18 -11.00 -4.57
CA PRO A 348 7.40 -11.94 -5.67
C PRO A 348 6.58 -11.65 -6.94
N THR A 349 5.55 -10.84 -6.86
CA THR A 349 4.78 -10.44 -8.05
C THR A 349 5.46 -9.32 -8.85
N GLN A 350 6.47 -8.68 -8.27
CA GLN A 350 7.18 -7.54 -8.85
C GLN A 350 8.59 -7.90 -9.33
N ILE A 351 9.25 -8.85 -8.66
CA ILE A 351 10.63 -9.24 -8.95
C ILE A 351 10.65 -10.58 -9.69
N TRP A 352 11.22 -10.57 -10.88
CA TRP A 352 11.49 -11.76 -11.68
C TRP A 352 12.99 -12.05 -11.59
N PRO A 353 13.40 -13.09 -10.85
CA PRO A 353 14.81 -13.36 -10.58
C PRO A 353 15.66 -13.46 -11.84
N GLY A 354 16.79 -12.74 -11.87
CA GLY A 354 17.69 -12.66 -13.00
C GLY A 354 17.22 -11.73 -14.14
N VAL A 355 15.96 -11.27 -14.13
CA VAL A 355 15.39 -10.39 -15.16
C VAL A 355 15.47 -8.93 -14.74
N ASN A 356 14.87 -8.56 -13.60
CA ASN A 356 14.88 -7.20 -13.08
C ASN A 356 15.49 -7.08 -11.68
N GLY A 357 15.97 -8.19 -11.11
CA GLY A 357 16.57 -8.22 -9.79
C GLY A 357 16.62 -9.61 -9.22
N PHE A 358 16.64 -9.72 -7.88
CA PHE A 358 16.71 -10.99 -7.18
C PHE A 358 15.68 -11.07 -6.02
N LEU A 359 15.13 -12.28 -5.84
CA LEU A 359 14.36 -12.67 -4.68
C LEU A 359 15.21 -13.55 -3.77
N VAL A 360 15.25 -13.21 -2.48
CA VAL A 360 15.99 -13.97 -1.47
C VAL A 360 15.04 -14.45 -0.36
N PRO A 361 15.40 -15.49 0.41
CA PRO A 361 14.63 -15.86 1.59
C PRO A 361 14.60 -14.72 2.62
N PRO A 362 13.51 -14.55 3.39
CA PRO A 362 13.50 -13.63 4.52
C PRO A 362 14.49 -14.09 5.61
N ASN A 363 15.03 -13.15 6.36
CA ASN A 363 16.03 -13.41 7.42
C ASN A 363 17.34 -14.08 6.97
N ASP A 364 17.69 -13.98 5.67
CA ASP A 364 18.93 -14.55 5.12
C ASP A 364 19.87 -13.41 4.65
N PRO A 365 20.77 -12.92 5.53
CA PRO A 365 21.71 -11.86 5.18
C PRO A 365 22.78 -12.31 4.17
N GLU A 366 23.07 -13.61 4.07
CA GLU A 366 24.06 -14.16 3.14
C GLU A 366 23.53 -14.09 1.70
N SER A 367 22.35 -14.65 1.47
CA SER A 367 21.69 -14.57 0.15
C SER A 367 21.44 -13.13 -0.26
N LEU A 368 21.10 -12.25 0.71
CA LEU A 368 20.89 -10.83 0.43
C LEU A 368 22.19 -10.14 0.01
N ALA A 369 23.31 -10.39 0.72
CA ALA A 369 24.61 -9.85 0.39
C ALA A 369 25.06 -10.30 -1.01
N ASN A 370 24.94 -11.60 -1.31
CA ASN A 370 25.31 -12.15 -2.62
C ASN A 370 24.53 -11.52 -3.76
N ALA A 371 23.21 -11.30 -3.60
CA ALA A 371 22.36 -10.64 -4.60
C ALA A 371 22.77 -9.18 -4.82
N ILE A 372 23.05 -8.43 -3.75
CA ILE A 372 23.52 -7.05 -3.82
C ILE A 372 24.90 -6.99 -4.49
N GLU A 373 25.85 -7.80 -4.04
CA GLU A 373 27.22 -7.84 -4.58
C GLU A 373 27.24 -8.15 -6.07
N TYR A 374 26.40 -9.09 -6.53
CA TYR A 374 26.27 -9.40 -7.95
C TYR A 374 25.89 -8.17 -8.79
N ILE A 375 24.92 -7.38 -8.32
CA ILE A 375 24.46 -6.18 -9.03
C ILE A 375 25.53 -5.08 -8.97
N LEU A 376 26.20 -4.89 -7.83
CA LEU A 376 27.23 -3.86 -7.65
C LEU A 376 28.49 -4.14 -8.49
N SER A 377 28.82 -5.42 -8.70
CA SER A 377 30.03 -5.84 -9.42
C SER A 377 29.81 -6.03 -10.93
N ASN A 378 28.55 -5.92 -11.43
CA ASN A 378 28.24 -6.17 -12.84
C ASN A 378 27.35 -5.07 -13.43
N ASP A 379 27.97 -4.00 -13.90
CA ASP A 379 27.29 -2.83 -14.46
C ASP A 379 26.36 -3.16 -15.63
N GLU A 380 26.75 -4.09 -16.50
CA GLU A 380 25.92 -4.49 -17.63
C GLU A 380 24.66 -5.23 -17.20
N ALA A 381 24.79 -6.15 -16.22
CA ALA A 381 23.63 -6.82 -15.65
C ALA A 381 22.71 -5.84 -14.90
N ALA A 382 23.29 -4.92 -14.12
CA ALA A 382 22.55 -3.87 -13.42
C ALA A 382 21.74 -3.00 -14.39
N LYS A 383 22.34 -2.58 -15.50
CA LYS A 383 21.68 -1.79 -16.54
C LYS A 383 20.52 -2.57 -17.18
N ARG A 384 20.75 -3.82 -17.61
CA ARG A 384 19.67 -4.66 -18.18
C ARG A 384 18.53 -4.88 -17.19
N MET A 385 18.84 -5.15 -15.93
CA MET A 385 17.83 -5.32 -14.88
C MET A 385 17.03 -4.05 -14.67
N GLY A 386 17.68 -2.90 -14.70
CA GLY A 386 17.02 -1.60 -14.60
C GLY A 386 16.07 -1.32 -15.78
N GLU A 387 16.49 -1.59 -17.00
CA GLU A 387 15.65 -1.46 -18.21
C GLU A 387 14.42 -2.38 -18.14
N ASN A 388 14.60 -3.63 -17.70
CA ASN A 388 13.52 -4.57 -17.48
C ASN A 388 12.59 -4.12 -16.35
N SER A 389 13.13 -3.59 -15.25
CA SER A 389 12.34 -3.01 -14.15
C SER A 389 11.39 -1.94 -14.67
N ARG A 390 11.90 -1.00 -15.47
CA ARG A 390 11.08 0.08 -16.03
C ARG A 390 9.97 -0.45 -16.94
N ARG A 391 10.29 -1.44 -17.79
CA ARG A 391 9.30 -2.08 -18.66
C ARG A 391 8.20 -2.78 -17.84
N ILE A 392 8.57 -3.60 -16.85
CA ILE A 392 7.60 -4.31 -15.98
C ILE A 392 6.73 -3.31 -15.22
N TYR A 393 7.32 -2.22 -14.70
CA TYR A 393 6.55 -1.15 -14.06
C TYR A 393 5.51 -0.55 -15.01
N GLN A 394 5.89 -0.19 -16.23
CA GLN A 394 4.98 0.40 -17.21
C GLN A 394 3.83 -0.54 -17.57
N GLU A 395 4.11 -1.81 -17.73
CA GLU A 395 3.15 -2.84 -18.11
C GLU A 395 2.21 -3.26 -16.97
N SER A 396 2.66 -3.16 -15.70
CA SER A 396 1.96 -3.78 -14.58
C SER A 396 1.58 -2.83 -13.44
N PHE A 397 2.36 -1.76 -13.19
CA PHE A 397 2.24 -0.94 -11.97
C PHE A 397 2.09 0.56 -12.23
N SER A 398 2.06 0.99 -13.48
CA SER A 398 1.82 2.39 -13.84
C SER A 398 0.36 2.80 -13.61
N THR A 399 0.13 4.09 -13.36
CA THR A 399 -1.23 4.64 -13.25
C THR A 399 -2.06 4.38 -14.50
N ASP A 400 -1.46 4.43 -15.71
CA ASP A 400 -2.15 4.10 -16.95
C ASP A 400 -2.67 2.67 -16.99
N ARG A 401 -1.90 1.72 -16.49
CA ARG A 401 -2.32 0.32 -16.38
C ARG A 401 -3.43 0.15 -15.35
N GLY A 402 -3.24 0.70 -14.15
CA GLY A 402 -4.22 0.61 -13.08
C GLY A 402 -5.57 1.20 -13.47
N VAL A 403 -5.56 2.36 -14.14
CA VAL A 403 -6.79 3.00 -14.63
C VAL A 403 -7.49 2.17 -15.70
N ARG A 404 -6.75 1.61 -16.67
CA ARG A 404 -7.34 0.70 -17.67
C ARG A 404 -8.04 -0.49 -17.03
N ASP A 405 -7.42 -1.10 -16.02
CA ASP A 405 -7.99 -2.25 -15.33
C ASP A 405 -9.25 -1.86 -14.54
N HIS A 406 -9.28 -0.67 -13.92
CA HIS A 406 -10.49 -0.14 -13.27
C HIS A 406 -11.60 0.18 -14.27
N LEU A 407 -11.28 0.79 -15.40
CA LEU A 407 -12.28 1.07 -16.43
C LEU A 407 -12.91 -0.21 -16.96
N ARG A 408 -12.12 -1.25 -17.25
CA ARG A 408 -12.64 -2.57 -17.66
C ARG A 408 -13.57 -3.17 -16.60
N LEU A 409 -13.19 -3.08 -15.32
CA LEU A 409 -14.04 -3.53 -14.23
C LEU A 409 -15.37 -2.74 -14.21
N TYR A 410 -15.31 -1.41 -14.26
CA TYR A 410 -16.50 -0.56 -14.20
C TYR A 410 -17.40 -0.77 -15.40
N GLU A 411 -16.86 -0.86 -16.61
CA GLU A 411 -17.62 -1.14 -17.84
C GLU A 411 -18.30 -2.51 -17.77
N SER A 412 -17.60 -3.53 -17.27
CA SER A 412 -18.18 -4.85 -17.04
C SER A 412 -19.34 -4.81 -16.06
N LEU A 413 -19.19 -4.10 -14.94
CA LEU A 413 -20.24 -3.97 -13.92
C LEU A 413 -21.47 -3.19 -14.43
N LEU A 414 -21.28 -2.25 -15.34
CA LEU A 414 -22.36 -1.47 -15.99
C LEU A 414 -22.98 -2.18 -17.20
N GLY A 415 -22.57 -3.42 -17.51
CA GLY A 415 -23.05 -4.16 -18.67
C GLY A 415 -22.60 -3.58 -20.04
N LYS A 416 -21.58 -2.71 -20.05
CA LYS A 416 -21.05 -2.05 -21.26
C LYS A 416 -19.92 -2.84 -21.94
N GLY A 417 -19.36 -3.85 -21.27
CA GLY A 417 -18.18 -4.61 -21.73
C GLY A 417 -18.44 -5.76 -22.72
N ALA A 418 -19.67 -6.01 -23.16
CA ALA A 418 -20.00 -7.14 -24.02
C ALA A 418 -20.03 -6.82 -25.52
N LYS A 419 -19.81 -5.58 -25.95
CA LYS A 419 -19.99 -5.18 -27.37
C LYS A 419 -18.71 -5.12 -28.23
N GLU A 420 -17.51 -5.20 -27.66
CA GLU A 420 -16.26 -5.08 -28.44
C GLU A 420 -15.48 -6.39 -28.62
N ALA A 421 -15.99 -7.54 -28.16
CA ALA A 421 -15.33 -8.84 -28.34
C ALA A 421 -15.86 -9.66 -29.52
N ILE A 422 -16.77 -9.09 -30.36
CA ILE A 422 -17.32 -9.76 -31.54
C ILE A 422 -17.29 -8.76 -32.72
N THR A 423 -16.12 -8.34 -33.12
CA THR A 423 -15.86 -7.85 -34.49
C THR A 423 -14.41 -8.11 -34.88
#